data_da66b4196cc9421e219c2d7507c01f34
#
_entry.id   da66b4196cc9421e219c2d7507c01f34
#
_cell.length_a   1.000
_cell.length_b   1.000
_cell.length_c   1.000
_cell.angle_alpha   90.00
_cell.angle_beta   90.00
_cell.angle_gamma   90.00
#
_symmetry.space_group_name_H-M   'P 1'
#
loop_
_entity.id
_entity.type
_entity.pdbx_description
1 polymer ?
#
loop_
_entity_poly.entity_id
_entity_poly.type
_entity_poly.pdbx_seq_one_letter_code
_entity_poly.pdbx_strand_id
1 'polypeptide(L)'
;GVDKDLRDLADEFASHGYIAAAPDLFWRTIPGPLTRADGELTSKRSQPRAEKIKTGEADLTDTLAELRKLADFNGRAAVMGFCYSGPYSIIGPKRLGYAAGISCHGSRMQDYIGELEGVTAPVCIIWGDDDNQAPPEVLDAYRAVANRMSNVELHIFPGIKHAYMMPDAGAAYDVKTRQFSMARTLAILNDLRGGGERLRKAS
;
A
#
# COMPACT_ATOMS: atom_id res chain seq x y z
N GLY A 1 13.93 0.02 0.89
CA GLY A 1 14.21 -1.40 0.70
C GLY A 1 13.47 -2.24 1.72
N VAL A 2 13.68 -3.52 1.69
CA VAL A 2 13.02 -4.47 2.59
C VAL A 2 13.77 -4.48 3.94
N ASP A 3 13.38 -3.59 4.82
CA ASP A 3 13.93 -3.46 6.18
C ASP A 3 13.31 -4.47 7.16
N LYS A 4 13.67 -4.36 8.43
CA LYS A 4 13.15 -5.27 9.45
C LYS A 4 11.64 -5.13 9.62
N ASP A 5 11.12 -3.89 9.70
CA ASP A 5 9.70 -3.66 9.90
C ASP A 5 8.85 -4.27 8.78
N LEU A 6 9.32 -4.14 7.54
CA LEU A 6 8.61 -4.72 6.39
C LEU A 6 8.69 -6.25 6.37
N ARG A 7 9.80 -6.85 6.80
CA ARG A 7 9.92 -8.31 6.95
C ARG A 7 9.01 -8.82 8.04
N ASP A 8 9.02 -8.18 9.22
CA ASP A 8 8.15 -8.56 10.35
C ASP A 8 6.65 -8.45 9.94
N LEU A 9 6.29 -7.43 9.15
CA LEU A 9 4.94 -7.28 8.62
C LEU A 9 4.58 -8.41 7.64
N ALA A 10 5.51 -8.82 6.78
CA ALA A 10 5.29 -9.94 5.86
C ALA A 10 5.10 -11.25 6.65
N ASP A 11 5.90 -11.48 7.68
CA ASP A 11 5.78 -12.64 8.57
C ASP A 11 4.45 -12.62 9.33
N GLU A 12 3.96 -11.44 9.75
CA GLU A 12 2.64 -11.28 10.37
C GLU A 12 1.52 -11.71 9.41
N PHE A 13 1.54 -11.28 8.14
CA PHE A 13 0.57 -11.76 7.15
C PHE A 13 0.69 -13.27 6.89
N ALA A 14 1.90 -13.80 6.85
CA ALA A 14 2.14 -15.23 6.69
C ALA A 14 1.54 -16.03 7.88
N SER A 15 1.64 -15.51 9.11
CA SER A 15 1.05 -16.12 10.30
C SER A 15 -0.48 -16.20 10.25
N HIS A 16 -1.12 -15.32 9.47
CA HIS A 16 -2.56 -15.35 9.17
C HIS A 16 -2.92 -16.27 7.98
N GLY A 17 -1.94 -17.01 7.44
CA GLY A 17 -2.15 -17.96 6.35
C GLY A 17 -2.24 -17.31 4.98
N TYR A 18 -1.57 -16.19 4.76
CA TYR A 18 -1.42 -15.56 3.46
C TYR A 18 0.00 -15.74 2.91
N ILE A 19 0.11 -15.79 1.60
CA ILE A 19 1.41 -15.66 0.93
C ILE A 19 1.76 -14.17 0.91
N ALA A 20 2.87 -13.80 1.54
CA ALA A 20 3.37 -12.43 1.57
C ALA A 20 4.66 -12.30 0.75
N ALA A 21 4.71 -11.30 -0.13
CA ALA A 21 5.88 -10.97 -0.93
C ALA A 21 6.24 -9.49 -0.76
N ALA A 22 7.50 -9.21 -0.46
CA ALA A 22 8.02 -7.87 -0.28
C ALA A 22 9.19 -7.62 -1.25
N PRO A 23 8.94 -7.21 -2.50
CA PRO A 23 10.00 -6.95 -3.46
C PRO A 23 10.80 -5.70 -3.07
N ASP A 24 12.12 -5.74 -3.24
CA ASP A 24 12.94 -4.53 -3.13
C ASP A 24 12.86 -3.72 -4.42
N LEU A 25 12.01 -2.71 -4.46
CA LEU A 25 11.79 -1.83 -5.61
C LEU A 25 13.04 -1.01 -6.00
N PHE A 26 14.09 -1.07 -5.20
CA PHE A 26 15.34 -0.34 -5.42
C PHE A 26 16.54 -1.23 -5.77
N TRP A 27 16.31 -2.52 -5.98
CA TRP A 27 17.38 -3.49 -6.21
C TRP A 27 18.31 -3.13 -7.39
N ARG A 28 17.79 -2.41 -8.40
CA ARG A 28 18.59 -1.97 -9.57
C ARG A 28 19.44 -0.74 -9.31
N THR A 29 19.23 -0.04 -8.18
CA THR A 29 19.93 1.24 -7.89
C THR A 29 20.77 1.13 -6.62
N ILE A 30 20.16 1.29 -5.48
CA ILE A 30 20.79 1.15 -4.17
C ILE A 30 19.96 0.12 -3.39
N PRO A 31 20.30 -1.19 -3.51
CA PRO A 31 19.51 -2.26 -2.90
C PRO A 31 19.62 -2.31 -1.39
N GLY A 32 18.73 -3.08 -0.80
CA GLY A 32 18.73 -3.41 0.60
C GLY A 32 18.12 -2.35 1.51
N PRO A 33 18.06 -2.66 2.81
CA PRO A 33 17.53 -1.74 3.79
C PRO A 33 18.47 -0.54 3.97
N LEU A 34 17.87 0.65 4.01
CA LEU A 34 18.53 1.86 4.48
C LEU A 34 17.85 2.30 5.77
N THR A 35 18.64 2.85 6.67
CA THR A 35 18.18 3.42 7.93
C THR A 35 17.70 4.86 7.75
N ARG A 36 17.09 5.44 8.76
CA ARG A 36 16.72 6.86 8.75
C ARG A 36 17.94 7.79 8.69
N ALA A 37 19.11 7.33 9.16
CA ALA A 37 20.37 8.06 9.05
C ALA A 37 20.88 8.15 7.60
N ASP A 38 20.42 7.27 6.70
CA ASP A 38 20.85 7.21 5.29
C ASP A 38 19.98 8.09 4.38
N GLY A 39 19.52 9.25 4.87
CA GLY A 39 18.55 10.10 4.16
C GLY A 39 19.01 10.53 2.77
N GLU A 40 20.30 10.82 2.58
CA GLU A 40 20.86 11.16 1.25
C GLU A 40 20.78 9.99 0.27
N LEU A 41 21.18 8.80 0.71
CA LEU A 41 21.08 7.58 -0.10
C LEU A 41 19.62 7.22 -0.42
N THR A 42 18.72 7.40 0.56
CA THR A 42 17.29 7.20 0.38
C THR A 42 16.73 8.14 -0.68
N SER A 43 17.09 9.41 -0.63
CA SER A 43 16.71 10.40 -1.64
C SER A 43 17.26 10.03 -3.01
N LYS A 44 18.55 9.72 -3.10
CA LYS A 44 19.22 9.33 -4.35
C LYS A 44 18.59 8.11 -5.02
N ARG A 45 18.26 7.06 -4.26
CA ARG A 45 17.66 5.84 -4.85
C ARG A 45 16.21 6.03 -5.30
N SER A 46 15.48 6.96 -4.69
CA SER A 46 14.05 7.18 -4.96
C SER A 46 13.76 8.24 -6.03
N GLN A 47 14.79 8.93 -6.52
CA GLN A 47 14.65 10.00 -7.51
C GLN A 47 15.26 9.62 -8.88
N PRO A 48 14.75 10.17 -9.98
CA PRO A 48 13.48 10.91 -10.07
C PRO A 48 12.27 10.00 -9.83
N ARG A 49 11.35 10.45 -8.98
CA ARG A 49 10.28 9.62 -8.43
C ARG A 49 9.38 8.98 -9.50
N ALA A 50 8.92 9.77 -10.47
CA ALA A 50 8.01 9.26 -11.51
C ALA A 50 8.61 8.10 -12.32
N GLU A 51 9.90 8.19 -12.66
CA GLU A 51 10.63 7.13 -13.34
C GLU A 51 10.76 5.89 -12.46
N LYS A 52 11.08 6.08 -11.17
CA LYS A 52 11.25 4.98 -10.21
C LYS A 52 9.94 4.28 -9.92
N ILE A 53 8.81 5.01 -9.82
CA ILE A 53 7.48 4.41 -9.72
C ILE A 53 7.20 3.55 -10.96
N LYS A 54 7.46 4.06 -12.16
CA LYS A 54 7.26 3.29 -13.39
C LYS A 54 8.15 2.03 -13.46
N THR A 55 9.39 2.12 -12.98
CA THR A 55 10.28 0.94 -12.89
C THR A 55 9.72 -0.09 -11.91
N GLY A 56 9.20 0.33 -10.78
CA GLY A 56 8.58 -0.55 -9.79
C GLY A 56 7.30 -1.23 -10.28
N GLU A 57 6.60 -0.67 -11.28
CA GLU A 57 5.46 -1.36 -11.92
C GLU A 57 5.90 -2.68 -12.58
N ALA A 58 7.07 -2.68 -13.24
CA ALA A 58 7.63 -3.91 -13.79
C ALA A 58 7.97 -4.92 -12.69
N ASP A 59 8.58 -4.46 -11.57
CA ASP A 59 8.88 -5.34 -10.44
C ASP A 59 7.63 -5.96 -9.83
N LEU A 60 6.53 -5.19 -9.71
CA LEU A 60 5.26 -5.70 -9.20
C LEU A 60 4.59 -6.66 -10.19
N THR A 61 4.71 -6.41 -11.49
CA THR A 61 4.23 -7.32 -12.53
C THR A 61 4.96 -8.66 -12.46
N ASP A 62 6.29 -8.63 -12.35
CA ASP A 62 7.11 -9.82 -12.23
C ASP A 62 6.83 -10.56 -10.91
N THR A 63 6.65 -9.82 -9.80
CA THR A 63 6.28 -10.40 -8.51
C THR A 63 4.95 -11.15 -8.61
N LEU A 64 3.94 -10.57 -9.24
CA LEU A 64 2.64 -11.24 -9.43
C LEU A 64 2.77 -12.47 -10.33
N ALA A 65 3.62 -12.40 -11.36
CA ALA A 65 3.89 -13.55 -12.23
C ALA A 65 4.56 -14.70 -11.48
N GLU A 66 5.51 -14.41 -10.58
CA GLU A 66 6.13 -15.43 -9.73
C GLU A 66 5.13 -16.02 -8.72
N LEU A 67 4.29 -15.19 -8.09
CA LEU A 67 3.25 -15.67 -7.18
C LEU A 67 2.28 -16.64 -7.87
N ARG A 68 1.94 -16.42 -9.14
CA ARG A 68 1.06 -17.30 -9.93
C ARG A 68 1.62 -18.69 -10.17
N LYS A 69 2.92 -18.91 -9.97
CA LYS A 69 3.55 -20.25 -10.09
C LYS A 69 3.43 -21.07 -8.81
N LEU A 70 3.04 -20.46 -7.70
CA LEU A 70 2.90 -21.15 -6.42
C LEU A 70 1.60 -21.96 -6.40
N ALA A 71 1.68 -23.22 -5.99
CA ALA A 71 0.53 -24.14 -5.98
C ALA A 71 -0.60 -23.65 -5.07
N ASP A 72 -0.27 -22.99 -3.96
CA ASP A 72 -1.23 -22.50 -2.97
C ASP A 72 -1.78 -21.10 -3.29
N PHE A 73 -1.37 -20.49 -4.40
CA PHE A 73 -1.87 -19.19 -4.80
C PHE A 73 -3.25 -19.29 -5.45
N ASN A 74 -4.24 -18.63 -4.87
CA ASN A 74 -5.63 -18.67 -5.36
C ASN A 74 -5.91 -17.75 -6.57
N GLY A 75 -4.88 -17.14 -7.17
CA GLY A 75 -5.01 -16.26 -8.31
C GLY A 75 -5.31 -14.79 -7.98
N ARG A 76 -5.46 -14.43 -6.69
CA ARG A 76 -5.83 -13.08 -6.25
C ARG A 76 -4.78 -12.53 -5.30
N ALA A 77 -4.15 -11.43 -5.69
CA ALA A 77 -3.20 -10.70 -4.85
C ALA A 77 -3.72 -9.29 -4.58
N ALA A 78 -3.47 -8.79 -3.37
CA ALA A 78 -3.58 -7.37 -3.06
C ALA A 78 -2.18 -6.75 -3.05
N VAL A 79 -2.08 -5.48 -3.39
CA VAL A 79 -0.87 -4.69 -3.20
C VAL A 79 -1.07 -3.74 -2.04
N MET A 80 -0.12 -3.74 -1.09
CA MET A 80 -0.11 -2.83 0.06
C MET A 80 1.08 -1.89 -0.03
N GLY A 81 0.82 -0.59 -0.05
CA GLY A 81 1.83 0.44 -0.20
C GLY A 81 1.97 1.31 1.04
N PHE A 82 3.22 1.65 1.38
CA PHE A 82 3.59 2.52 2.49
C PHE A 82 4.42 3.68 1.99
N CYS A 83 4.17 4.90 2.46
CA CYS A 83 4.96 6.07 2.11
C CYS A 83 5.21 6.16 0.59
N TYR A 84 6.45 5.95 0.17
CA TYR A 84 6.87 5.94 -1.23
C TYR A 84 6.02 5.04 -2.13
N SER A 85 5.67 3.84 -1.66
CA SER A 85 4.95 2.83 -2.43
C SER A 85 3.42 2.99 -2.40
N GLY A 86 2.89 4.00 -1.70
CA GLY A 86 1.46 4.29 -1.67
C GLY A 86 0.75 4.28 -3.03
N PRO A 87 1.30 4.91 -4.08
CA PRO A 87 0.68 4.92 -5.41
C PRO A 87 0.37 3.54 -5.99
N TYR A 88 1.12 2.51 -5.63
CA TYR A 88 0.84 1.17 -6.15
C TYR A 88 -0.49 0.58 -5.67
N SER A 89 -1.06 1.10 -4.58
CA SER A 89 -2.42 0.75 -4.16
C SER A 89 -3.50 1.15 -5.19
N ILE A 90 -3.19 2.11 -6.04
CA ILE A 90 -4.04 2.54 -7.17
C ILE A 90 -3.58 1.86 -8.46
N ILE A 91 -2.29 1.97 -8.76
CA ILE A 91 -1.67 1.43 -9.98
C ILE A 91 -1.87 -0.08 -10.10
N GLY A 92 -1.72 -0.82 -9.01
CA GLY A 92 -1.85 -2.28 -8.98
C GLY A 92 -3.20 -2.77 -9.47
N PRO A 93 -4.32 -2.34 -8.85
CA PRO A 93 -5.65 -2.68 -9.34
C PRO A 93 -5.99 -2.10 -10.71
N LYS A 94 -5.47 -0.89 -11.03
CA LYS A 94 -5.78 -0.21 -12.28
C LYS A 94 -5.21 -0.93 -13.50
N ARG A 95 -3.94 -1.36 -13.42
CA ARG A 95 -3.21 -1.78 -14.62
C ARG A 95 -2.26 -2.96 -14.46
N LEU A 96 -2.01 -3.46 -13.24
CA LEU A 96 -1.08 -4.56 -13.02
C LEU A 96 -1.76 -5.90 -12.68
N GLY A 97 -3.09 -5.91 -12.60
CA GLY A 97 -3.86 -7.13 -12.37
C GLY A 97 -3.94 -7.57 -10.90
N TYR A 98 -3.68 -6.66 -9.95
CA TYR A 98 -3.95 -6.90 -8.54
C TYR A 98 -5.45 -6.79 -8.24
N ALA A 99 -5.95 -7.63 -7.35
CA ALA A 99 -7.35 -7.74 -7.02
C ALA A 99 -7.82 -6.72 -5.95
N ALA A 100 -6.89 -6.07 -5.26
CA ALA A 100 -7.16 -4.98 -4.33
C ALA A 100 -5.91 -4.12 -4.12
N GLY A 101 -6.11 -2.89 -3.63
CA GLY A 101 -5.04 -1.99 -3.24
C GLY A 101 -5.25 -1.43 -1.84
N ILE A 102 -4.21 -1.40 -1.02
CA ILE A 102 -4.23 -0.81 0.32
C ILE A 102 -3.09 0.21 0.43
N SER A 103 -3.39 1.42 0.86
CA SER A 103 -2.39 2.44 1.14
C SER A 103 -2.41 2.83 2.61
N CYS A 104 -1.27 2.71 3.28
CA CYS A 104 -1.06 3.25 4.61
C CYS A 104 -0.06 4.40 4.52
N HIS A 105 -0.48 5.61 4.92
CA HIS A 105 0.33 6.84 4.83
C HIS A 105 1.11 6.98 3.50
N GLY A 106 0.46 6.67 2.37
CA GLY A 106 1.10 6.74 1.06
C GLY A 106 1.42 8.18 0.64
N SER A 107 2.62 8.47 0.18
CA SER A 107 3.00 9.81 -0.28
C SER A 107 2.79 10.02 -1.78
N ARG A 108 2.43 11.24 -2.18
CA ARG A 108 2.22 11.62 -3.59
C ARG A 108 1.12 10.82 -4.30
N MET A 109 0.12 10.34 -3.56
CA MET A 109 -1.00 9.60 -4.15
C MET A 109 -1.89 10.49 -5.02
N GLN A 110 -1.92 11.79 -4.75
CA GLN A 110 -2.65 12.78 -5.55
C GLN A 110 -2.23 12.77 -7.03
N ASP A 111 -1.01 12.37 -7.34
CA ASP A 111 -0.51 12.29 -8.72
C ASP A 111 -1.18 11.14 -9.50
N TYR A 112 -1.82 10.19 -8.80
CA TYR A 112 -2.41 8.97 -9.34
C TYR A 112 -3.91 8.85 -9.06
N ILE A 113 -4.50 9.76 -8.29
CA ILE A 113 -5.91 9.65 -7.85
C ILE A 113 -6.89 9.62 -9.04
N GLY A 114 -6.53 10.27 -10.15
CA GLY A 114 -7.32 10.22 -11.38
C GLY A 114 -7.37 8.84 -12.03
N GLU A 115 -6.41 7.97 -11.74
CA GLU A 115 -6.39 6.60 -12.24
C GLU A 115 -7.40 5.68 -11.54
N LEU A 116 -7.99 6.11 -10.42
CA LEU A 116 -9.09 5.37 -9.79
C LEU A 116 -10.33 5.28 -10.68
N GLU A 117 -10.50 6.19 -11.61
CA GLU A 117 -11.63 6.13 -12.53
C GLU A 117 -11.64 4.81 -13.32
N GLY A 118 -12.79 4.11 -13.26
CA GLY A 118 -12.96 2.78 -13.88
C GLY A 118 -12.32 1.62 -13.13
N VAL A 119 -11.69 1.85 -11.99
CA VAL A 119 -11.26 0.77 -11.08
C VAL A 119 -12.48 0.22 -10.35
N THR A 120 -12.70 -1.09 -10.43
CA THR A 120 -13.79 -1.80 -9.73
C THR A 120 -13.29 -2.62 -8.54
N ALA A 121 -11.99 -2.86 -8.47
CA ALA A 121 -11.35 -3.54 -7.34
C ALA A 121 -11.41 -2.68 -6.07
N PRO A 122 -11.46 -3.29 -4.88
CA PRO A 122 -11.39 -2.54 -3.63
C PRO A 122 -10.07 -1.76 -3.51
N VAL A 123 -10.16 -0.50 -3.14
CA VAL A 123 -9.00 0.34 -2.77
C VAL A 123 -9.26 0.94 -1.40
N CYS A 124 -8.36 0.70 -0.46
CA CYS A 124 -8.45 1.23 0.90
C CYS A 124 -7.30 2.21 1.15
N ILE A 125 -7.63 3.44 1.49
CA ILE A 125 -6.67 4.51 1.80
C ILE A 125 -6.79 4.84 3.29
N ILE A 126 -5.69 4.67 4.04
CA ILE A 126 -5.64 4.92 5.47
C ILE A 126 -4.59 6.00 5.73
N TRP A 127 -5.03 7.08 6.39
CA TRP A 127 -4.22 8.27 6.55
C TRP A 127 -4.38 8.91 7.92
N GLY A 128 -3.34 9.66 8.34
CA GLY A 128 -3.38 10.53 9.51
C GLY A 128 -3.51 12.00 9.11
N ASP A 129 -4.28 12.79 9.85
CA ASP A 129 -4.47 14.22 9.54
C ASP A 129 -3.32 15.13 10.02
N ASP A 130 -2.38 14.59 10.84
CA ASP A 130 -1.11 15.23 11.20
C ASP A 130 0.07 14.75 10.31
N ASP A 131 -0.25 14.18 9.15
CA ASP A 131 0.75 13.74 8.18
C ASP A 131 1.13 14.89 7.24
N ASN A 132 2.38 15.32 7.28
CA ASN A 132 2.90 16.41 6.45
C ASN A 132 2.92 16.07 4.93
N GLN A 133 2.66 14.82 4.55
CA GLN A 133 2.51 14.39 3.16
C GLN A 133 1.05 14.47 2.67
N ALA A 134 0.14 14.86 3.56
CA ALA A 134 -1.29 14.96 3.29
C ALA A 134 -1.84 16.34 3.71
N PRO A 135 -1.46 17.41 3.03
CA PRO A 135 -2.06 18.71 3.24
C PRO A 135 -3.58 18.65 2.97
N PRO A 136 -4.37 19.60 3.52
CA PRO A 136 -5.84 19.54 3.47
C PRO A 136 -6.42 19.31 2.07
N GLU A 137 -5.85 19.93 1.04
CA GLU A 137 -6.28 19.79 -0.34
C GLU A 137 -6.11 18.36 -0.89
N VAL A 138 -5.10 17.61 -0.41
CA VAL A 138 -4.91 16.19 -0.77
C VAL A 138 -5.97 15.33 -0.10
N LEU A 139 -6.26 15.57 1.18
CA LEU A 139 -7.32 14.87 1.90
C LEU A 139 -8.70 15.14 1.29
N ASP A 140 -8.97 16.37 0.88
CA ASP A 140 -10.23 16.72 0.21
C ASP A 140 -10.38 16.01 -1.13
N ALA A 141 -9.29 15.86 -1.90
CA ALA A 141 -9.31 15.08 -3.13
C ALA A 141 -9.62 13.60 -2.87
N TYR A 142 -9.07 13.01 -1.80
CA TYR A 142 -9.40 11.63 -1.40
C TYR A 142 -10.86 11.49 -0.96
N ARG A 143 -11.38 12.45 -0.15
CA ARG A 143 -12.79 12.47 0.27
C ARG A 143 -13.72 12.54 -0.93
N ALA A 144 -13.42 13.39 -1.90
CA ALA A 144 -14.22 13.53 -3.12
C ALA A 144 -14.29 12.21 -3.91
N VAL A 145 -13.19 11.47 -4.00
CA VAL A 145 -13.17 10.16 -4.67
C VAL A 145 -13.93 9.12 -3.86
N ALA A 146 -13.68 8.99 -2.56
CA ALA A 146 -14.34 8.01 -1.71
C ALA A 146 -15.87 8.22 -1.66
N ASN A 147 -16.33 9.48 -1.69
CA ASN A 147 -17.76 9.80 -1.73
C ASN A 147 -18.43 9.42 -3.06
N ARG A 148 -17.65 9.33 -4.15
CA ARG A 148 -18.16 9.03 -5.49
C ARG A 148 -18.06 7.55 -5.85
N MET A 149 -17.09 6.83 -5.27
CA MET A 149 -16.74 5.46 -5.66
C MET A 149 -16.93 4.51 -4.48
N SER A 150 -17.94 3.64 -4.56
CA SER A 150 -18.27 2.69 -3.47
C SER A 150 -17.20 1.63 -3.21
N ASN A 151 -16.28 1.43 -4.14
CA ASN A 151 -15.13 0.51 -3.98
C ASN A 151 -13.89 1.19 -3.41
N VAL A 152 -13.94 2.49 -3.11
CA VAL A 152 -12.84 3.23 -2.49
C VAL A 152 -13.20 3.58 -1.06
N GLU A 153 -12.44 3.05 -0.11
CA GLU A 153 -12.55 3.37 1.31
C GLU A 153 -11.48 4.37 1.72
N LEU A 154 -11.87 5.37 2.50
CA LEU A 154 -10.96 6.35 3.09
C LEU A 154 -11.14 6.38 4.60
N HIS A 155 -10.05 6.14 5.33
CA HIS A 155 -9.98 6.25 6.78
C HIS A 155 -8.96 7.32 7.16
N ILE A 156 -9.41 8.37 7.85
CA ILE A 156 -8.56 9.46 8.33
C ILE A 156 -8.57 9.45 9.86
N PHE A 157 -7.38 9.38 10.46
CA PHE A 157 -7.20 9.32 11.91
C PHE A 157 -6.65 10.65 12.45
N PRO A 158 -7.30 11.25 13.45
CA PRO A 158 -6.88 12.53 14.01
C PRO A 158 -5.54 12.40 14.77
N GLY A 159 -4.65 13.37 14.56
CA GLY A 159 -3.36 13.47 15.22
C GLY A 159 -2.34 12.40 14.82
N ILE A 160 -2.63 11.57 13.83
CA ILE A 160 -1.74 10.50 13.39
C ILE A 160 -0.77 11.04 12.33
N LYS A 161 0.52 10.74 12.54
CA LYS A 161 1.64 11.21 11.73
C LYS A 161 2.00 10.26 10.60
N HIS A 162 2.83 10.75 9.68
CA HIS A 162 3.44 9.92 8.65
C HIS A 162 4.23 8.75 9.25
N ALA A 163 4.21 7.59 8.58
CA ALA A 163 4.91 6.36 8.99
C ALA A 163 4.36 5.66 10.25
N TYR A 164 3.12 5.92 10.64
CA TYR A 164 2.49 5.31 11.82
C TYR A 164 2.50 3.77 11.83
N MET A 165 2.63 3.13 10.67
CA MET A 165 2.65 1.67 10.53
C MET A 165 3.96 1.03 11.03
N MET A 166 5.06 1.77 11.06
CA MET A 166 6.42 1.24 11.19
C MET A 166 6.94 1.45 12.61
N PRO A 167 7.21 0.38 13.40
CA PRO A 167 7.75 0.49 14.75
C PRO A 167 9.05 1.32 14.83
N ASP A 168 9.93 1.22 13.82
CA ASP A 168 11.17 2.01 13.73
C ASP A 168 10.93 3.52 13.51
N ALA A 169 9.68 3.92 13.27
CA ALA A 169 9.31 5.33 13.18
C ALA A 169 9.31 6.06 14.54
N GLY A 170 9.53 5.34 15.65
CA GLY A 170 9.61 5.93 16.97
C GLY A 170 8.32 6.67 17.35
N ALA A 171 8.40 7.97 17.63
CA ALA A 171 7.24 8.78 18.05
C ALA A 171 6.12 8.92 17.00
N ALA A 172 6.35 8.54 15.76
CA ALA A 172 5.31 8.53 14.72
C ALA A 172 4.54 7.19 14.69
N TYR A 173 5.09 6.13 15.27
CA TYR A 173 4.42 4.84 15.36
C TYR A 173 3.17 4.93 16.23
N ASP A 174 2.03 4.48 15.71
CA ASP A 174 0.77 4.41 16.46
C ASP A 174 0.18 3.00 16.41
N VAL A 175 0.21 2.33 17.55
CA VAL A 175 -0.21 0.94 17.66
C VAL A 175 -1.70 0.75 17.33
N LYS A 176 -2.56 1.70 17.69
CA LYS A 176 -4.01 1.58 17.48
C LYS A 176 -4.37 1.72 15.99
N THR A 177 -3.80 2.72 15.34
CA THR A 177 -4.00 2.93 13.89
C THR A 177 -3.38 1.81 13.08
N ARG A 178 -2.22 1.27 13.51
CA ARG A 178 -1.63 0.07 12.89
C ARG A 178 -2.55 -1.14 13.03
N GLN A 179 -3.08 -1.40 14.24
CA GLN A 179 -4.02 -2.51 14.45
C GLN A 179 -5.28 -2.39 13.58
N PHE A 180 -5.84 -1.19 13.47
CA PHE A 180 -6.96 -0.92 12.56
C PHE A 180 -6.57 -1.23 11.10
N SER A 181 -5.41 -0.73 10.66
CA SER A 181 -4.91 -0.94 9.28
C SER A 181 -4.71 -2.42 8.97
N MET A 182 -4.16 -3.17 9.92
CA MET A 182 -4.01 -4.63 9.81
C MET A 182 -5.36 -5.34 9.75
N ALA A 183 -6.29 -5.01 10.66
CA ALA A 183 -7.62 -5.62 10.68
C ALA A 183 -8.38 -5.35 9.38
N ARG A 184 -8.30 -4.11 8.86
CA ARG A 184 -8.96 -3.77 7.60
C ARG A 184 -8.33 -4.47 6.40
N THR A 185 -7.00 -4.55 6.36
CA THR A 185 -6.29 -5.31 5.31
C THR A 185 -6.66 -6.78 5.35
N LEU A 186 -6.67 -7.41 6.53
CA LEU A 186 -7.06 -8.81 6.68
C LEU A 186 -8.51 -9.06 6.26
N ALA A 187 -9.42 -8.12 6.51
CA ALA A 187 -10.81 -8.21 6.04
C ALA A 187 -10.88 -8.23 4.50
N ILE A 188 -10.16 -7.33 3.83
CA ILE A 188 -10.07 -7.31 2.36
C ILE A 188 -9.47 -8.62 1.83
N LEU A 189 -8.39 -9.10 2.43
CA LEU A 189 -7.75 -10.36 2.02
C LEU A 189 -8.67 -11.58 2.24
N ASN A 190 -9.44 -11.61 3.33
CA ASN A 190 -10.42 -12.66 3.58
C ASN A 190 -11.54 -12.66 2.51
N ASP A 191 -12.02 -11.49 2.10
CA ASP A 191 -12.99 -11.38 1.02
C ASP A 191 -12.41 -11.87 -0.31
N LEU A 192 -11.15 -11.56 -0.61
CA LEU A 192 -10.45 -12.09 -1.77
C LEU A 192 -10.27 -13.61 -1.70
N ARG A 193 -10.02 -14.17 -0.51
CA ARG A 193 -9.95 -15.62 -0.29
C ARG A 193 -11.28 -16.30 -0.57
N GLY A 194 -12.39 -15.70 -0.11
CA GLY A 194 -13.77 -16.23 -0.29
C GLY A 194 -14.41 -15.96 -1.66
N GLY A 195 -13.66 -15.40 -2.62
CA GLY A 195 -14.17 -15.11 -3.97
C GLY A 195 -14.85 -13.75 -4.15
N GLY A 196 -14.80 -12.88 -3.15
CA GLY A 196 -15.32 -11.51 -3.25
C GLY A 196 -16.86 -11.37 -3.21
N GLU A 197 -17.58 -12.42 -2.82
CA GLU A 197 -19.06 -12.38 -2.77
C GLU A 197 -19.61 -11.42 -1.71
N ARG A 198 -18.88 -11.18 -0.62
CA ARG A 198 -19.37 -10.35 0.50
C ARG A 198 -19.32 -8.84 0.20
N LEU A 199 -18.37 -8.38 -0.56
CA LEU A 199 -18.23 -6.95 -0.91
C LEU A 199 -19.34 -6.46 -1.86
N ARG A 200 -19.99 -7.39 -2.59
CA ARG A 200 -21.10 -7.05 -3.50
C ARG A 200 -22.46 -6.96 -2.81
N LYS A 201 -22.60 -7.42 -1.57
CA LYS A 201 -23.88 -7.44 -0.82
C LYS A 201 -24.06 -6.24 0.12
N ALA A 202 -23.08 -5.36 0.23
CA ALA A 202 -23.13 -4.17 1.10
C ALA A 202 -23.30 -2.85 0.32
N SER A 203 -23.65 -2.92 -0.95
CA SER A 203 -23.96 -1.76 -1.81
C SER A 203 -25.45 -1.64 -2.10
#